data_8976d8c8e8f39897d4d4c6df0af568c4
#
_entry.id   8976d8c8e8f39897d4d4c6df0af568c4
#
_cell.length_a   1.000
_cell.length_b   1.000
_cell.length_c   1.000
_cell.angle_alpha   90.00
_cell.angle_beta   90.00
_cell.angle_gamma   90.00
#
_symmetry.space_group_name_H-M   'P 1'
#
loop_
_entity.id
_entity.type
_entity.pdbx_description
1 polymer ?
#
loop_
_entity_poly.entity_id
_entity_poly.type
_entity_poly.pdbx_seq_one_letter_code
_entity_poly.pdbx_strand_id
1 'polypeptide(L)'
;MRLYNLRIMDYRKIGNIFFKCRSYTPLPLVLMMVLFINPTTTSVLIGLLIAVAGESIRLWAVSYAGSETRVTSGVGGTYLVTQGPYGIVRNPLYWGNIFIYLGMGVMSNALFPYLQIFALLYFLFQYYCIILSEEDFLRGKFKGVFEKYYNSVNRFIPSFGRVPAEINSNLGINF
;
A
#
# COMPACT_ATOMS: atom_id res chain seq x y z
N MET A 1 -28.78 -8.70 8.35
CA MET A 1 -28.10 -9.30 7.19
C MET A 1 -28.10 -8.39 5.94
N ARG A 2 -29.23 -7.80 5.51
CA ARG A 2 -29.32 -6.91 4.33
C ARG A 2 -28.50 -5.64 4.41
N LEU A 3 -28.44 -4.95 5.55
CA LEU A 3 -27.66 -3.74 5.79
C LEU A 3 -26.13 -3.99 5.82
N TYR A 4 -25.71 -5.16 6.32
CA TYR A 4 -24.33 -5.59 6.32
C TYR A 4 -23.80 -5.81 4.88
N ASN A 5 -24.61 -6.44 4.03
CA ASN A 5 -24.27 -6.66 2.61
C ASN A 5 -24.23 -5.36 1.79
N LEU A 6 -25.10 -4.39 2.07
CA LEU A 6 -25.08 -3.06 1.42
C LEU A 6 -23.82 -2.28 1.80
N ARG A 7 -23.41 -2.33 3.07
CA ARG A 7 -22.20 -1.65 3.56
C ARG A 7 -20.91 -2.23 2.93
N ILE A 8 -20.85 -3.56 2.76
CA ILE A 8 -19.72 -4.22 2.10
C ILE A 8 -19.67 -3.86 0.60
N MET A 9 -20.82 -3.79 -0.08
CA MET A 9 -20.86 -3.40 -1.49
C MET A 9 -20.37 -1.97 -1.73
N ASP A 10 -20.61 -1.04 -0.81
CA ASP A 10 -20.14 0.34 -0.93
C ASP A 10 -18.61 0.45 -0.80
N TYR A 11 -17.99 -0.25 0.17
CA TYR A 11 -16.53 -0.24 0.33
C TYR A 11 -15.79 -0.83 -0.88
N ARG A 12 -16.34 -1.89 -1.49
CA ARG A 12 -15.77 -2.51 -2.70
C ARG A 12 -15.80 -1.55 -3.90
N LYS A 13 -16.90 -0.82 -4.09
CA LYS A 13 -17.00 0.17 -5.17
C LYS A 13 -16.00 1.30 -4.97
N ILE A 14 -15.93 1.86 -3.77
CA ILE A 14 -15.00 2.94 -3.41
C ILE A 14 -13.54 2.47 -3.59
N GLY A 15 -13.19 1.30 -3.05
CA GLY A 15 -11.84 0.74 -3.17
C GLY A 15 -11.45 0.49 -4.63
N ASN A 16 -12.34 -0.02 -5.47
CA ASN A 16 -12.10 -0.20 -6.89
C ASN A 16 -11.91 1.12 -7.65
N ILE A 17 -12.65 2.17 -7.29
CA ILE A 17 -12.46 3.51 -7.87
C ILE A 17 -11.08 4.04 -7.49
N PHE A 18 -10.72 4.00 -6.21
CA PHE A 18 -9.39 4.42 -5.76
C PHE A 18 -8.28 3.60 -6.39
N PHE A 19 -8.46 2.28 -6.54
CA PHE A 19 -7.49 1.43 -7.21
C PHE A 19 -7.23 1.87 -8.65
N LYS A 20 -8.29 2.13 -9.43
CA LYS A 20 -8.17 2.60 -10.82
C LYS A 20 -7.55 3.99 -10.92
N CYS A 21 -7.89 4.88 -9.99
CA CYS A 21 -7.41 6.27 -9.99
C CYS A 21 -6.09 6.46 -9.22
N ARG A 22 -5.51 5.41 -8.62
CA ARG A 22 -4.35 5.52 -7.71
C ARG A 22 -3.14 6.23 -8.28
N SER A 23 -2.95 6.17 -9.61
CA SER A 23 -1.84 6.85 -10.29
C SER A 23 -2.08 8.35 -10.48
N TYR A 24 -3.33 8.80 -10.44
CA TYR A 24 -3.71 10.20 -10.66
C TYR A 24 -3.93 10.96 -9.36
N THR A 25 -4.31 10.27 -8.30
CA THR A 25 -4.64 10.87 -7.01
C THR A 25 -3.48 11.63 -6.34
N PRO A 26 -2.18 11.29 -6.55
CA PRO A 26 -1.08 12.09 -6.05
C PRO A 26 -0.85 13.41 -6.81
N LEU A 27 -1.31 13.51 -8.06
CA LEU A 27 -0.99 14.65 -8.93
C LEU A 27 -1.37 16.02 -8.33
N PRO A 28 -2.57 16.22 -7.75
CA PRO A 28 -2.91 17.49 -7.11
C PRO A 28 -1.96 17.86 -5.97
N LEU A 29 -1.55 16.87 -5.16
CA LEU A 29 -0.60 17.09 -4.06
C LEU A 29 0.78 17.44 -4.57
N VAL A 30 1.27 16.73 -5.61
CA VAL A 30 2.55 17.05 -6.26
C VAL A 30 2.50 18.46 -6.88
N LEU A 31 1.40 18.84 -7.51
CA LEU A 31 1.22 20.19 -8.04
C LEU A 31 1.32 21.24 -6.92
N MET A 32 0.67 21.02 -5.77
CA MET A 32 0.77 21.91 -4.61
C MET A 32 2.21 21.99 -4.08
N MET A 33 2.93 20.85 -4.05
CA MET A 33 4.36 20.83 -3.66
C MET A 33 5.23 21.69 -4.57
N VAL A 34 4.94 21.71 -5.88
CA VAL A 34 5.67 22.51 -6.87
C VAL A 34 5.29 24.00 -6.77
N LEU A 35 4.00 24.32 -6.66
CA LEU A 35 3.51 25.70 -6.61
C LEU A 35 3.94 26.45 -5.34
N PHE A 36 4.04 25.75 -4.20
CA PHE A 36 4.39 26.34 -2.90
C PHE A 36 5.77 25.86 -2.41
N ILE A 37 6.66 25.50 -3.34
CA ILE A 37 8.00 25.01 -3.02
C ILE A 37 8.79 26.04 -2.23
N ASN A 38 9.31 25.65 -1.06
CA ASN A 38 10.16 26.48 -0.21
C ASN A 38 11.19 25.63 0.55
N PRO A 39 12.12 24.96 -0.16
CA PRO A 39 13.02 23.99 0.44
C PRO A 39 14.09 24.65 1.30
N THR A 40 14.46 23.96 2.36
CA THR A 40 15.64 24.25 3.17
C THR A 40 16.62 23.08 3.06
N THR A 41 17.91 23.30 3.34
CA THR A 41 18.89 22.21 3.34
C THR A 41 18.45 21.05 4.25
N THR A 42 17.95 21.38 5.44
CA THR A 42 17.46 20.39 6.40
C THR A 42 16.24 19.63 5.86
N SER A 43 15.26 20.33 5.27
CA SER A 43 14.06 19.68 4.72
C SER A 43 14.40 18.76 3.54
N VAL A 44 15.35 19.16 2.68
CA VAL A 44 15.82 18.32 1.58
C VAL A 44 16.51 17.06 2.09
N LEU A 45 17.40 17.17 3.07
CA LEU A 45 18.11 16.01 3.61
C LEU A 45 17.16 15.03 4.31
N ILE A 46 16.27 15.53 5.19
CA ILE A 46 15.32 14.69 5.90
C ILE A 46 14.33 14.05 4.92
N GLY A 47 13.77 14.82 4.01
CA GLY A 47 12.82 14.33 3.04
C GLY A 47 13.44 13.31 2.09
N LEU A 48 14.70 13.49 1.68
CA LEU A 48 15.44 12.53 0.87
C LEU A 48 15.63 11.21 1.61
N LEU A 49 16.01 11.23 2.88
CA LEU A 49 16.16 10.02 3.69
C LEU A 49 14.83 9.25 3.79
N ILE A 50 13.72 9.96 4.02
CA ILE A 50 12.38 9.35 4.07
C ILE A 50 12.01 8.75 2.71
N ALA A 51 12.25 9.47 1.60
CA ALA A 51 11.93 8.99 0.26
C ALA A 51 12.77 7.76 -0.13
N VAL A 52 14.06 7.75 0.18
CA VAL A 52 14.96 6.61 -0.06
C VAL A 52 14.53 5.39 0.75
N ALA A 53 14.15 5.57 2.02
CA ALA A 53 13.60 4.48 2.83
C ALA A 53 12.30 3.92 2.21
N GLY A 54 11.41 4.79 1.73
CA GLY A 54 10.19 4.41 1.04
C GLY A 54 10.46 3.62 -0.25
N GLU A 55 11.39 4.11 -1.09
CA GLU A 55 11.75 3.40 -2.33
C GLU A 55 12.42 2.06 -2.05
N SER A 56 13.26 1.96 -1.00
CA SER A 56 13.86 0.69 -0.58
C SER A 56 12.81 -0.35 -0.19
N ILE A 57 11.80 0.05 0.59
CA ILE A 57 10.67 -0.81 0.94
C ILE A 57 9.90 -1.22 -0.33
N ARG A 58 9.67 -0.29 -1.24
CA ARG A 58 8.94 -0.53 -2.48
C ARG A 58 9.69 -1.49 -3.40
N LEU A 59 10.99 -1.29 -3.61
CA LEU A 59 11.84 -2.17 -4.40
C LEU A 59 11.88 -3.57 -3.82
N TRP A 60 12.01 -3.68 -2.49
CA TRP A 60 11.96 -4.97 -1.81
C TRP A 60 10.59 -5.65 -2.01
N ALA A 61 9.49 -4.93 -1.89
CA ALA A 61 8.16 -5.49 -2.13
C ALA A 61 7.96 -5.91 -3.58
N VAL A 62 8.39 -5.09 -4.55
CA VAL A 62 8.28 -5.41 -5.99
C VAL A 62 9.12 -6.62 -6.37
N SER A 63 10.30 -6.82 -5.76
CA SER A 63 11.15 -7.98 -6.06
C SER A 63 10.48 -9.32 -5.70
N TYR A 64 9.56 -9.34 -4.74
CA TYR A 64 8.77 -10.53 -4.39
C TYR A 64 7.44 -10.64 -5.13
N ALA A 65 6.76 -9.52 -5.36
CA ALA A 65 5.45 -9.51 -6.01
C ALA A 65 5.52 -9.51 -7.55
N GLY A 66 6.64 -9.08 -8.12
CA GLY A 66 6.87 -9.13 -9.57
C GLY A 66 5.78 -8.42 -10.39
N SER A 67 5.23 -9.14 -11.37
CA SER A 67 4.19 -8.63 -12.29
C SER A 67 2.86 -8.29 -11.60
N GLU A 68 2.57 -8.87 -10.43
CA GLU A 68 1.33 -8.60 -9.68
C GLU A 68 1.19 -7.11 -9.29
N THR A 69 2.32 -6.40 -9.16
CA THR A 69 2.31 -4.96 -8.85
C THR A 69 1.85 -4.07 -9.99
N ARG A 70 1.82 -4.60 -11.23
CA ARG A 70 1.53 -3.85 -12.46
C ARG A 70 0.08 -3.98 -12.94
N VAL A 71 -0.76 -4.74 -12.24
CA VAL A 71 -2.18 -4.90 -12.60
C VAL A 71 -2.89 -3.55 -12.45
N THR A 72 -3.44 -3.03 -13.55
CA THR A 72 -4.12 -1.72 -13.59
C THR A 72 -5.61 -1.82 -13.92
N SER A 73 -6.06 -2.96 -14.42
CA SER A 73 -7.44 -3.18 -14.89
C SER A 73 -8.48 -3.29 -13.74
N GLY A 74 -8.03 -3.44 -12.51
CA GLY A 74 -8.87 -3.61 -11.31
C GLY A 74 -8.12 -4.35 -10.22
N VAL A 75 -8.76 -4.50 -9.07
CA VAL A 75 -8.24 -5.34 -8.00
C VAL A 75 -8.10 -6.77 -8.49
N GLY A 76 -6.89 -7.33 -8.43
CA GLY A 76 -6.59 -8.66 -8.94
C GLY A 76 -5.24 -9.18 -8.46
N GLY A 77 -5.00 -10.47 -8.67
CA GLY A 77 -3.73 -11.14 -8.40
C GLY A 77 -3.80 -12.58 -8.91
N THR A 78 -2.74 -13.10 -9.53
CA THR A 78 -2.70 -14.47 -10.03
C THR A 78 -2.26 -15.44 -8.94
N TYR A 79 -1.39 -15.01 -8.06
CA TYR A 79 -0.91 -15.77 -6.90
C TYR A 79 -0.87 -14.92 -5.63
N LEU A 80 -0.84 -15.57 -4.47
CA LEU A 80 -0.77 -14.93 -3.17
C LEU A 80 0.70 -14.81 -2.73
N VAL A 81 1.21 -13.59 -2.66
CA VAL A 81 2.56 -13.31 -2.17
C VAL A 81 2.55 -13.24 -0.65
N THR A 82 3.36 -14.09 0.01
CA THR A 82 3.43 -14.18 1.47
C THR A 82 4.85 -14.10 2.02
N GLN A 83 5.85 -14.04 1.13
CA GLN A 83 7.27 -14.07 1.48
C GLN A 83 7.90 -12.68 1.51
N GLY A 84 9.13 -12.61 2.03
CA GLY A 84 9.88 -11.37 2.13
C GLY A 84 9.13 -10.31 2.95
N PRO A 85 8.98 -9.07 2.46
CA PRO A 85 8.29 -8.02 3.18
C PRO A 85 6.80 -8.32 3.42
N TYR A 86 6.17 -9.18 2.59
CA TYR A 86 4.79 -9.63 2.78
C TYR A 86 4.63 -10.61 3.95
N GLY A 87 5.71 -11.23 4.41
CA GLY A 87 5.72 -12.01 5.65
C GLY A 87 5.79 -11.15 6.91
N ILE A 88 6.14 -9.87 6.78
CA ILE A 88 6.25 -8.91 7.88
C ILE A 88 5.00 -8.06 7.99
N VAL A 89 4.52 -7.54 6.86
CA VAL A 89 3.30 -6.73 6.75
C VAL A 89 2.59 -7.07 5.44
N ARG A 90 1.24 -7.19 5.46
CA ARG A 90 0.51 -7.61 4.26
C ARG A 90 0.60 -6.63 3.09
N ASN A 91 0.84 -5.35 3.35
CA ASN A 91 0.77 -4.29 2.34
C ASN A 91 2.02 -3.41 2.31
N PRO A 92 3.23 -3.98 2.08
CA PRO A 92 4.48 -3.21 2.13
C PRO A 92 4.59 -2.17 1.02
N LEU A 93 4.02 -2.40 -0.17
CA LEU A 93 4.00 -1.46 -1.29
C LEU A 93 3.33 -0.13 -0.93
N TYR A 94 2.24 -0.17 -0.18
CA TYR A 94 1.54 1.06 0.23
C TYR A 94 2.33 1.86 1.24
N TRP A 95 3.06 1.21 2.15
CA TRP A 95 4.02 1.88 3.02
C TRP A 95 5.14 2.55 2.23
N GLY A 96 5.73 1.85 1.26
CA GLY A 96 6.74 2.44 0.38
C GLY A 96 6.24 3.69 -0.32
N ASN A 97 5.04 3.64 -0.90
CA ASN A 97 4.43 4.79 -1.58
C ASN A 97 4.16 5.96 -0.61
N ILE A 98 3.63 5.69 0.59
CA ILE A 98 3.38 6.73 1.61
C ILE A 98 4.69 7.44 1.97
N PHE A 99 5.76 6.70 2.24
CA PHE A 99 7.06 7.29 2.57
C PHE A 99 7.65 8.09 1.42
N ILE A 100 7.51 7.65 0.17
CA ILE A 100 7.98 8.41 -1.00
C ILE A 100 7.26 9.76 -1.08
N TYR A 101 5.92 9.77 -1.04
CA TYR A 101 5.16 11.02 -1.13
C TYR A 101 5.37 11.93 0.09
N LEU A 102 5.47 11.35 1.29
CA LEU A 102 5.79 12.11 2.49
C LEU A 102 7.20 12.72 2.40
N GLY A 103 8.18 11.94 1.94
CA GLY A 103 9.55 12.41 1.72
C GLY A 103 9.61 13.56 0.72
N MET A 104 8.94 13.45 -0.43
CA MET A 104 8.82 14.55 -1.40
C MET A 104 8.14 15.78 -0.81
N GLY A 105 7.08 15.59 -0.03
CA GLY A 105 6.39 16.66 0.67
C GLY A 105 7.31 17.39 1.67
N VAL A 106 8.11 16.65 2.43
CA VAL A 106 9.09 17.22 3.35
C VAL A 106 10.22 17.92 2.59
N MET A 107 10.72 17.33 1.50
CA MET A 107 11.75 17.97 0.63
C MET A 107 11.27 19.31 0.09
N SER A 108 10.06 19.36 -0.43
CA SER A 108 9.48 20.60 -0.98
C SER A 108 9.25 21.67 0.08
N ASN A 109 9.06 21.27 1.34
CA ASN A 109 8.68 22.12 2.48
C ASN A 109 7.47 23.01 2.20
N ALA A 110 6.65 22.60 1.21
CA ALA A 110 5.46 23.34 0.78
C ALA A 110 4.39 23.29 1.86
N LEU A 111 3.90 24.46 2.28
CA LEU A 111 2.84 24.62 3.29
C LEU A 111 3.06 23.75 4.55
N PHE A 112 4.32 23.56 4.93
CA PHE A 112 4.70 22.72 6.07
C PHE A 112 4.11 23.27 7.38
N PRO A 113 3.56 22.39 8.28
CA PRO A 113 3.40 20.93 8.14
C PRO A 113 2.05 20.48 7.57
N TYR A 114 1.19 21.40 7.18
CA TYR A 114 -0.22 21.13 6.89
C TYR A 114 -0.42 20.23 5.66
N LEU A 115 0.32 20.50 4.57
CA LEU A 115 0.22 19.68 3.35
C LEU A 115 0.68 18.24 3.59
N GLN A 116 1.75 18.05 4.39
CA GLN A 116 2.29 16.73 4.71
C GLN A 116 1.32 15.92 5.57
N ILE A 117 0.71 16.56 6.57
CA ILE A 117 -0.31 15.91 7.43
C ILE A 117 -1.53 15.53 6.60
N PHE A 118 -2.01 16.46 5.77
CA PHE A 118 -3.15 16.20 4.88
C PHE A 118 -2.86 15.05 3.91
N ALA A 119 -1.68 15.07 3.26
CA ALA A 119 -1.25 14.02 2.33
C ALA A 119 -1.17 12.66 3.02
N LEU A 120 -0.59 12.60 4.22
CA LEU A 120 -0.49 11.36 5.01
C LEU A 120 -1.88 10.78 5.32
N LEU A 121 -2.79 11.60 5.85
CA LEU A 121 -4.15 11.17 6.18
C LEU A 121 -4.93 10.72 4.93
N TYR A 122 -4.77 11.47 3.83
CA TYR A 122 -5.39 11.16 2.56
C TYR A 122 -4.92 9.81 2.00
N PHE A 123 -3.60 9.57 1.96
CA PHE A 123 -3.05 8.30 1.46
C PHE A 123 -3.38 7.12 2.37
N LEU A 124 -3.36 7.30 3.69
CA LEU A 124 -3.79 6.26 4.63
C LEU A 124 -5.26 5.86 4.38
N PHE A 125 -6.14 6.84 4.20
CA PHE A 125 -7.54 6.59 3.88
C PHE A 125 -7.70 5.89 2.51
N GLN A 126 -7.06 6.41 1.47
CA GLN A 126 -7.11 5.84 0.12
C GLN A 126 -6.63 4.38 0.11
N TYR A 127 -5.44 4.12 0.68
CA TYR A 127 -4.90 2.77 0.70
C TYR A 127 -5.70 1.83 1.59
N TYR A 128 -6.25 2.32 2.68
CA TYR A 128 -7.19 1.53 3.49
C TYR A 128 -8.39 1.04 2.68
N CYS A 129 -9.02 1.91 1.89
CA CYS A 129 -10.13 1.54 1.02
C CYS A 129 -9.71 0.55 -0.08
N ILE A 130 -8.54 0.76 -0.70
CA ILE A 130 -8.01 -0.16 -1.72
C ILE A 130 -7.76 -1.54 -1.12
N ILE A 131 -7.07 -1.60 0.03
CA ILE A 131 -6.72 -2.85 0.71
C ILE A 131 -7.96 -3.65 1.08
N LEU A 132 -9.03 -3.01 1.55
CA LEU A 132 -10.29 -3.71 1.84
C LEU A 132 -10.82 -4.44 0.60
N SER A 133 -10.76 -3.82 -0.57
CA SER A 133 -11.19 -4.45 -1.82
C SER A 133 -10.25 -5.57 -2.26
N GLU A 134 -8.93 -5.41 -2.08
CA GLU A 134 -7.93 -6.42 -2.39
C GLU A 134 -8.07 -7.64 -1.47
N GLU A 135 -8.21 -7.44 -0.16
CA GLU A 135 -8.40 -8.53 0.80
C GLU A 135 -9.68 -9.32 0.52
N ASP A 136 -10.77 -8.65 0.14
CA ASP A 136 -12.01 -9.31 -0.25
C ASP A 136 -11.84 -10.17 -1.51
N PHE A 137 -11.14 -9.65 -2.53
CA PHE A 137 -10.81 -10.41 -3.73
C PHE A 137 -9.95 -11.64 -3.41
N LEU A 138 -8.87 -11.44 -2.63
CA LEU A 138 -7.95 -12.52 -2.23
C LEU A 138 -8.66 -13.59 -1.40
N ARG A 139 -9.54 -13.18 -0.48
CA ARG A 139 -10.37 -14.09 0.32
C ARG A 139 -11.28 -14.94 -0.55
N GLY A 140 -11.90 -14.35 -1.56
CA GLY A 140 -12.74 -15.08 -2.52
C GLY A 140 -11.94 -16.08 -3.37
N LYS A 141 -10.74 -15.68 -3.80
CA LYS A 141 -9.90 -16.48 -4.69
C LYS A 141 -9.12 -17.57 -3.97
N PHE A 142 -8.45 -17.26 -2.86
CA PHE A 142 -7.54 -18.18 -2.16
C PHE A 142 -8.15 -18.81 -0.90
N LYS A 143 -9.40 -18.45 -0.55
CA LYS A 143 -10.19 -19.05 0.54
C LYS A 143 -9.38 -19.29 1.83
N GLY A 144 -9.35 -20.53 2.33
CA GLY A 144 -8.71 -20.90 3.59
C GLY A 144 -7.20 -20.59 3.67
N VAL A 145 -6.48 -20.57 2.53
CA VAL A 145 -5.05 -20.21 2.50
C VAL A 145 -4.89 -18.73 2.86
N PHE A 146 -5.73 -17.87 2.29
CA PHE A 146 -5.71 -16.45 2.62
C PHE A 146 -6.10 -16.19 4.07
N GLU A 147 -7.07 -16.91 4.65
CA GLU A 147 -7.46 -16.75 6.05
C GLU A 147 -6.31 -17.09 7.02
N LYS A 148 -5.54 -18.15 6.74
CA LYS A 148 -4.34 -18.47 7.53
C LYS A 148 -3.32 -17.32 7.47
N TYR A 149 -3.05 -16.78 6.27
CA TYR A 149 -2.16 -15.64 6.08
C TYR A 149 -2.71 -14.38 6.77
N TYR A 150 -4.00 -14.10 6.62
CA TYR A 150 -4.68 -12.95 7.23
C TYR A 150 -4.51 -12.91 8.75
N ASN A 151 -4.58 -14.07 9.41
CA ASN A 151 -4.45 -14.20 10.86
C ASN A 151 -2.98 -14.19 11.33
N SER A 152 -2.03 -14.46 10.44
CA SER A 152 -0.60 -14.54 10.78
C SER A 152 0.16 -13.24 10.59
N VAL A 153 -0.25 -12.39 9.64
CA VAL A 153 0.44 -11.15 9.28
C VAL A 153 -0.51 -9.97 9.36
N ASN A 154 -0.11 -8.89 10.03
CA ASN A 154 -0.93 -7.69 10.16
C ASN A 154 -0.99 -6.88 8.87
N ARG A 155 -2.05 -6.06 8.70
CA ARG A 155 -2.29 -5.21 7.53
C ARG A 155 -1.24 -4.11 7.37
N PHE A 156 -0.96 -3.37 8.45
CA PHE A 156 -0.09 -2.19 8.47
C PHE A 156 1.03 -2.25 9.52
N ILE A 157 0.81 -2.93 10.63
CA ILE A 157 1.78 -3.01 11.72
C ILE A 157 2.70 -4.20 11.44
N PRO A 158 4.04 -4.03 11.44
CA PRO A 158 4.97 -5.13 11.27
C PRO A 158 4.70 -6.27 12.26
N SER A 159 4.66 -7.49 11.74
CA SER A 159 4.50 -8.73 12.50
C SER A 159 5.75 -9.58 12.26
N PHE A 160 6.50 -9.85 13.31
CA PHE A 160 7.71 -10.67 13.22
C PHE A 160 7.45 -12.15 13.51
N GLY A 161 6.18 -12.58 13.47
CA GLY A 161 5.77 -13.99 13.52
C GLY A 161 6.17 -14.72 12.23
N ARG A 162 6.43 -16.02 12.32
CA ARG A 162 6.67 -16.83 11.13
C ARG A 162 5.36 -17.11 10.40
N VAL A 163 5.31 -16.79 9.11
CA VAL A 163 4.22 -17.26 8.23
C VAL A 163 4.27 -18.78 8.22
N PRO A 164 3.14 -19.48 8.48
CA PRO A 164 3.13 -20.95 8.48
C PRO A 164 3.66 -21.52 7.16
N ALA A 165 4.58 -22.50 7.23
CA ALA A 165 5.20 -23.14 6.06
C ALA A 165 4.17 -23.76 5.09
N GLU A 166 3.05 -24.22 5.62
CA GLU A 166 1.92 -24.76 4.84
C GLU A 166 1.32 -23.77 3.82
N ILE A 167 1.48 -22.46 4.06
CA ILE A 167 0.99 -21.42 3.13
C ILE A 167 1.88 -21.41 1.89
N ASN A 168 3.19 -21.54 2.06
CA ASN A 168 4.15 -21.52 0.97
C ASN A 168 4.08 -22.77 0.09
N SER A 169 3.83 -23.94 0.68
CA SER A 169 3.71 -25.21 -0.06
C SER A 169 2.44 -25.31 -0.92
N ASN A 170 1.35 -24.68 -0.49
CA ASN A 170 0.07 -24.71 -1.21
C ASN A 170 -0.01 -23.74 -2.41
N LEU A 171 0.98 -22.85 -2.58
CA LEU A 171 0.99 -21.84 -3.64
C LEU A 171 1.74 -22.28 -4.90
N GLY A 172 2.34 -23.50 -4.91
CA GLY A 172 3.00 -24.06 -6.10
C GLY A 172 4.24 -23.28 -6.56
N ILE A 173 4.80 -22.44 -5.70
CA ILE A 173 6.02 -21.68 -5.99
C ILE A 173 7.20 -22.54 -5.60
N ASN A 174 7.63 -23.41 -6.51
CA ASN A 174 8.97 -23.98 -6.50
C ASN A 174 9.91 -22.92 -7.10
N PHE A 175 10.82 -22.38 -6.29
CA PHE A 175 11.97 -21.62 -6.74
C PHE A 175 13.08 -22.56 -7.19
#